data_82f37d671059b9440ff3aa605d45bc47
#
_entry.id   82f37d671059b9440ff3aa605d45bc47
#
_cell.length_a   1.000
_cell.length_b   1.000
_cell.length_c   1.000
_cell.angle_alpha   90.00
_cell.angle_beta   90.00
_cell.angle_gamma   90.00
#
_symmetry.space_group_name_H-M   'P 1'
#
loop_
_entity.id
_entity.type
_entity.pdbx_description
1 polymer ?
#
loop_
_entity_poly.entity_id
_entity_poly.type
_entity_poly.pdbx_seq_one_letter_code
_entity_poly.pdbx_strand_id
1 'polypeptide(L)'
;MSLLSVNNIEVIYDHVILVLKGVSLEVPEGKIVALLGANGAGKTTTLKAISNLLQAERGDVTKGSIEYRGDRVDQLTPNDLVRRGVIQVMEGRHCFAHLTIEENLLTGAYTRGLSRGQTRDELEKIYEYFPRLKTRRKSQAGYTSGGEQQMCAIGRAMMAKPAMILLDEPSMGLAPQIVEEIFEIVRGLNSRENVSFLLAEQNTMVALRYADYGYILENGRVVMDGDAESLRTNEDVKEFYLGVAANDADGPGRKSFRDVKSYRRRKRWLA
;
A
#
# COMPACT_ATOMS: atom_id res chain seq x y z
N MET A 1 -2.47 5.17 -19.10
CA MET A 1 -0.99 5.06 -19.01
C MET A 1 -0.64 4.54 -17.63
N SER A 2 0.41 3.73 -17.51
CA SER A 2 0.88 3.27 -16.20
C SER A 2 1.58 4.42 -15.48
N LEU A 3 1.18 4.71 -14.22
CA LEU A 3 1.84 5.70 -13.38
C LEU A 3 3.11 5.11 -12.75
N LEU A 4 3.00 3.84 -12.31
CA LEU A 4 4.09 3.05 -11.75
C LEU A 4 4.16 1.72 -12.47
N SER A 5 5.35 1.31 -12.90
CA SER A 5 5.65 -0.02 -13.45
C SER A 5 6.81 -0.64 -12.68
N VAL A 6 6.58 -1.83 -12.15
CA VAL A 6 7.58 -2.66 -11.51
C VAL A 6 7.82 -3.86 -12.41
N ASN A 7 9.06 -4.02 -12.89
CA ASN A 7 9.40 -4.99 -13.92
C ASN A 7 10.39 -6.01 -13.37
N ASN A 8 9.91 -7.23 -13.10
CA ASN A 8 10.69 -8.42 -12.76
C ASN A 8 11.76 -8.18 -11.68
N ILE A 9 11.39 -7.47 -10.59
CA ILE A 9 12.35 -7.13 -9.54
C ILE A 9 12.68 -8.35 -8.68
N GLU A 10 13.98 -8.51 -8.39
CA GLU A 10 14.49 -9.37 -7.32
C GLU A 10 15.05 -8.51 -6.19
N VAL A 11 14.70 -8.87 -4.94
CA VAL A 11 15.19 -8.18 -3.75
C VAL A 11 15.88 -9.17 -2.84
N ILE A 12 17.10 -8.81 -2.43
CA ILE A 12 17.93 -9.60 -1.51
C ILE A 12 18.27 -8.75 -0.29
N TYR A 13 18.08 -9.31 0.91
CA TYR A 13 18.55 -8.73 2.17
C TYR A 13 19.85 -9.39 2.62
N ASP A 14 20.74 -8.60 3.24
CA ASP A 14 22.05 -9.03 3.76
C ASP A 14 22.87 -9.82 2.72
N HIS A 15 22.70 -9.54 1.43
CA HIS A 15 23.31 -10.25 0.29
C HIS A 15 23.02 -11.76 0.20
N VAL A 16 22.12 -12.30 1.03
CA VAL A 16 21.87 -13.75 1.15
C VAL A 16 20.40 -14.08 1.02
N ILE A 17 19.50 -13.30 1.62
CA ILE A 17 18.08 -13.67 1.75
C ILE A 17 17.30 -13.13 0.57
N LEU A 18 16.99 -13.99 -0.41
CA LEU A 18 16.17 -13.66 -1.57
C LEU A 18 14.68 -13.63 -1.18
N VAL A 19 14.12 -12.42 -1.05
CA VAL A 19 12.72 -12.19 -0.65
C VAL A 19 11.81 -12.04 -1.85
N LEU A 20 12.11 -11.13 -2.79
CA LEU A 20 11.34 -11.00 -4.03
C LEU A 20 12.03 -11.74 -5.17
N LYS A 21 11.23 -12.43 -5.99
CA LYS A 21 11.71 -13.44 -6.96
C LYS A 21 11.09 -13.19 -8.34
N GLY A 22 11.33 -11.98 -8.88
CA GLY A 22 10.78 -11.58 -10.17
C GLY A 22 9.35 -11.05 -10.05
N VAL A 23 9.12 -10.05 -9.19
CA VAL A 23 7.83 -9.39 -9.04
C VAL A 23 7.64 -8.37 -10.14
N SER A 24 6.48 -8.44 -10.81
CA SER A 24 6.02 -7.45 -11.78
C SER A 24 4.61 -7.00 -11.43
N LEU A 25 4.38 -5.69 -11.42
CA LEU A 25 3.07 -5.08 -11.22
C LEU A 25 3.00 -3.70 -11.86
N GLU A 26 1.80 -3.23 -12.11
CA GLU A 26 1.53 -1.89 -12.63
C GLU A 26 0.45 -1.19 -11.79
N VAL A 27 0.60 0.13 -11.64
CA VAL A 27 -0.44 0.98 -11.07
C VAL A 27 -0.79 2.06 -12.09
N PRO A 28 -1.97 2.00 -12.72
CA PRO A 28 -2.44 3.05 -13.60
C PRO A 28 -2.74 4.34 -12.81
N GLU A 29 -2.63 5.49 -13.48
CA GLU A 29 -2.95 6.79 -12.86
C GLU A 29 -4.42 6.85 -12.43
N GLY A 30 -4.68 7.39 -11.23
CA GLY A 30 -6.00 7.51 -10.65
C GLY A 30 -6.66 6.19 -10.26
N LYS A 31 -5.89 5.10 -10.10
CA LYS A 31 -6.40 3.79 -9.73
C LYS A 31 -5.96 3.34 -8.34
N ILE A 32 -6.78 2.53 -7.72
CA ILE A 32 -6.47 1.80 -6.50
C ILE A 32 -6.11 0.36 -6.87
N VAL A 33 -4.85 -0.02 -6.64
CA VAL A 33 -4.36 -1.37 -6.90
C VAL A 33 -4.03 -2.06 -5.58
N ALA A 34 -4.50 -3.29 -5.40
CA ALA A 34 -4.23 -4.09 -4.21
C ALA A 34 -3.07 -5.08 -4.45
N LEU A 35 -2.13 -5.12 -3.52
CA LEU A 35 -1.09 -6.13 -3.41
C LEU A 35 -1.43 -7.03 -2.22
N LEU A 36 -1.95 -8.21 -2.50
CA LEU A 36 -2.55 -9.13 -1.55
C LEU A 36 -1.61 -10.28 -1.22
N GLY A 37 -1.70 -10.79 -0.02
CA GLY A 37 -0.93 -11.97 0.38
C GLY A 37 -0.81 -12.11 1.88
N ALA A 38 -0.40 -13.30 2.32
CA ALA A 38 -0.17 -13.59 3.74
C ALA A 38 1.04 -12.79 4.29
N ASN A 39 1.20 -12.81 5.62
CA ASN A 39 2.40 -12.27 6.25
C ASN A 39 3.64 -13.02 5.74
N GLY A 40 4.71 -12.26 5.44
CA GLY A 40 5.92 -12.80 4.84
C GLY A 40 5.86 -13.06 3.33
N ALA A 41 4.74 -12.76 2.64
CA ALA A 41 4.65 -12.92 1.19
C ALA A 41 5.58 -11.98 0.39
N GLY A 42 6.04 -10.87 0.99
CA GLY A 42 6.91 -9.87 0.38
C GLY A 42 6.22 -8.53 0.07
N LYS A 43 5.02 -8.28 0.58
CA LYS A 43 4.23 -7.05 0.34
C LYS A 43 4.99 -5.80 0.78
N THR A 44 5.35 -5.70 2.05
CA THR A 44 6.13 -4.58 2.62
C THR A 44 7.46 -4.41 1.89
N THR A 45 8.14 -5.51 1.55
CA THR A 45 9.39 -5.47 0.77
C THR A 45 9.17 -4.86 -0.61
N THR A 46 8.05 -5.18 -1.28
CA THR A 46 7.69 -4.57 -2.57
C THR A 46 7.45 -3.07 -2.43
N LEU A 47 6.71 -2.62 -1.41
CA LEU A 47 6.50 -1.19 -1.16
C LEU A 47 7.81 -0.47 -0.84
N LYS A 48 8.69 -1.08 -0.02
CA LYS A 48 10.01 -0.52 0.30
C LYS A 48 10.94 -0.47 -0.92
N ALA A 49 10.84 -1.42 -1.85
CA ALA A 49 11.55 -1.37 -3.12
C ALA A 49 11.12 -0.15 -3.94
N ILE A 50 9.81 0.08 -4.07
CA ILE A 50 9.24 1.20 -4.81
C ILE A 50 9.61 2.55 -4.19
N SER A 51 9.65 2.66 -2.86
CA SER A 51 9.98 3.88 -2.11
C SER A 51 11.47 4.08 -1.86
N ASN A 52 12.33 3.16 -2.32
CA ASN A 52 13.78 3.13 -2.11
C ASN A 52 14.20 3.10 -0.61
N LEU A 53 13.37 2.48 0.24
CA LEU A 53 13.65 2.34 1.67
C LEU A 53 14.37 1.03 2.04
N LEU A 54 14.64 0.15 1.08
CA LEU A 54 15.28 -1.14 1.33
C LEU A 54 16.66 -1.01 1.99
N GLN A 55 17.47 -0.03 1.56
CA GLN A 55 18.84 0.16 2.06
C GLN A 55 18.91 0.41 3.57
N ALA A 56 17.86 1.01 4.15
CA ALA A 56 17.79 1.21 5.60
C ALA A 56 17.75 -0.12 6.38
N GLU A 57 17.38 -1.21 5.71
CA GLU A 57 17.30 -2.56 6.28
C GLU A 57 18.26 -3.55 5.57
N ARG A 58 19.31 -3.03 4.88
CA ARG A 58 20.30 -3.81 4.13
C ARG A 58 19.69 -4.65 3.00
N GLY A 59 18.64 -4.16 2.38
CA GLY A 59 18.00 -4.75 1.20
C GLY A 59 18.38 -4.01 -0.07
N ASP A 60 18.51 -4.74 -1.18
CA ASP A 60 18.83 -4.20 -2.50
C ASP A 60 17.96 -4.80 -3.58
N VAL A 61 17.58 -3.98 -4.58
CA VAL A 61 17.01 -4.46 -5.83
C VAL A 61 18.15 -4.94 -6.71
N THR A 62 18.31 -6.26 -6.85
CA THR A 62 19.43 -6.87 -7.57
C THR A 62 19.15 -7.10 -9.05
N LYS A 63 17.88 -7.19 -9.44
CA LYS A 63 17.44 -7.34 -10.84
C LYS A 63 16.13 -6.61 -11.08
N GLY A 64 15.85 -6.33 -12.35
CA GLY A 64 14.65 -5.67 -12.81
C GLY A 64 14.75 -4.15 -12.80
N SER A 65 13.61 -3.47 -12.88
CA SER A 65 13.52 -2.02 -12.85
C SER A 65 12.22 -1.56 -12.21
N ILE A 66 12.23 -0.34 -11.68
CA ILE A 66 11.05 0.36 -11.19
C ILE A 66 10.98 1.69 -11.93
N GLU A 67 9.84 1.93 -12.57
CA GLU A 67 9.61 3.13 -13.38
C GLU A 67 8.39 3.88 -12.84
N TYR A 68 8.53 5.19 -12.68
CA TYR A 68 7.47 6.09 -12.29
C TYR A 68 7.31 7.19 -13.33
N ARG A 69 6.13 7.32 -13.93
CA ARG A 69 5.83 8.21 -15.08
C ARG A 69 6.79 8.01 -16.26
N GLY A 70 7.23 6.77 -16.48
CA GLY A 70 8.17 6.43 -17.54
C GLY A 70 9.66 6.66 -17.20
N ASP A 71 9.95 7.30 -16.06
CA ASP A 71 11.33 7.48 -15.59
C ASP A 71 11.74 6.32 -14.68
N ARG A 72 12.94 5.81 -14.84
CA ARG A 72 13.53 4.84 -13.92
C ARG A 72 13.85 5.50 -12.56
N VAL A 73 13.35 4.90 -11.47
CA VAL A 73 13.40 5.50 -10.13
C VAL A 73 14.10 4.65 -9.06
N ASP A 74 14.47 3.42 -9.35
CA ASP A 74 15.08 2.47 -8.40
C ASP A 74 16.48 2.90 -7.89
N GLN A 75 17.06 3.95 -8.46
CA GLN A 75 18.34 4.52 -8.02
C GLN A 75 18.22 5.92 -7.40
N LEU A 76 17.01 6.42 -7.25
CA LEU A 76 16.76 7.73 -6.62
C LEU A 76 16.82 7.61 -5.09
N THR A 77 17.02 8.75 -4.42
CA THR A 77 16.85 8.78 -2.98
C THR A 77 15.37 8.77 -2.60
N PRO A 78 15.00 8.30 -1.40
CA PRO A 78 13.62 8.41 -0.90
C PRO A 78 13.08 9.85 -0.94
N ASN A 79 13.92 10.85 -0.65
CA ASN A 79 13.57 12.26 -0.73
C ASN A 79 13.18 12.71 -2.14
N ASP A 80 13.87 12.21 -3.17
CA ASP A 80 13.56 12.54 -4.56
C ASP A 80 12.21 11.94 -4.96
N LEU A 81 11.89 10.73 -4.50
CA LEU A 81 10.58 10.11 -4.71
C LEU A 81 9.45 10.90 -4.04
N VAL A 82 9.65 11.33 -2.79
CA VAL A 82 8.69 12.19 -2.08
C VAL A 82 8.43 13.48 -2.86
N ARG A 83 9.48 14.14 -3.38
CA ARG A 83 9.33 15.35 -4.20
C ARG A 83 8.64 15.09 -5.54
N ARG A 84 8.74 13.89 -6.08
CA ARG A 84 8.00 13.46 -7.28
C ARG A 84 6.55 13.05 -6.98
N GLY A 85 6.16 13.04 -5.71
CA GLY A 85 4.79 12.75 -5.26
C GLY A 85 4.50 11.28 -4.99
N VAL A 86 5.53 10.45 -4.76
CA VAL A 86 5.37 9.07 -4.27
C VAL A 86 5.60 9.04 -2.76
N ILE A 87 4.57 8.74 -1.98
CA ILE A 87 4.61 8.76 -0.51
C ILE A 87 4.26 7.38 0.02
N GLN A 88 5.05 6.86 0.96
CA GLN A 88 4.72 5.63 1.66
C GLN A 88 4.17 5.94 3.05
N VAL A 89 3.04 5.32 3.39
CA VAL A 89 2.51 5.16 4.74
C VAL A 89 2.86 3.75 5.20
N MET A 90 3.84 3.66 6.09
CA MET A 90 4.38 2.38 6.56
C MET A 90 3.43 1.69 7.54
N GLU A 91 3.53 0.37 7.64
CA GLU A 91 2.90 -0.44 8.68
C GLU A 91 3.23 0.11 10.07
N GLY A 92 2.29 0.04 11.03
CA GLY A 92 2.52 0.52 12.40
C GLY A 92 2.24 2.02 12.61
N ARG A 93 1.63 2.70 11.61
CA ARG A 93 1.13 4.08 11.69
C ARG A 93 2.21 5.16 11.75
N HIS A 94 3.32 4.93 12.43
CA HIS A 94 4.51 5.80 12.54
C HIS A 94 4.19 7.29 12.76
N CYS A 95 3.24 7.58 13.66
CA CYS A 95 3.02 8.94 14.13
C CYS A 95 4.13 9.36 15.08
N PHE A 96 4.49 10.63 15.05
CA PHE A 96 5.36 11.22 16.07
C PHE A 96 4.57 11.36 17.37
N ALA A 97 4.74 10.42 18.30
CA ALA A 97 3.90 10.25 19.48
C ALA A 97 3.84 11.51 20.38
N HIS A 98 4.94 12.26 20.46
CA HIS A 98 5.07 13.46 21.27
C HIS A 98 4.50 14.73 20.63
N LEU A 99 4.29 14.69 19.30
CA LEU A 99 3.67 15.79 18.58
C LEU A 99 2.15 15.67 18.64
N THR A 100 1.47 16.79 18.57
CA THR A 100 0.02 16.83 18.38
C THR A 100 -0.38 16.27 17.03
N ILE A 101 -1.65 15.95 16.83
CA ILE A 101 -2.18 15.55 15.51
C ILE A 101 -1.89 16.64 14.46
N GLU A 102 -2.14 17.91 14.80
CA GLU A 102 -1.89 19.05 13.91
C GLU A 102 -0.42 19.15 13.52
N GLU A 103 0.50 19.06 14.48
CA GLU A 103 1.94 19.07 14.22
C GLU A 103 2.37 17.88 13.36
N ASN A 104 1.83 16.68 13.62
CA ASN A 104 2.08 15.52 12.75
C ASN A 104 1.67 15.78 11.29
N LEU A 105 0.48 16.34 11.06
CA LEU A 105 0.01 16.70 9.73
C LEU A 105 0.93 17.72 9.07
N LEU A 106 1.33 18.77 9.80
CA LEU A 106 2.20 19.83 9.29
C LEU A 106 3.57 19.32 8.82
N THR A 107 4.11 18.27 9.45
CA THR A 107 5.38 17.66 8.97
C THR A 107 5.29 17.15 7.53
N GLY A 108 4.10 16.72 7.08
CA GLY A 108 3.88 16.26 5.70
C GLY A 108 4.04 17.35 4.63
N ALA A 109 3.81 18.61 5.00
CA ALA A 109 3.95 19.76 4.08
C ALA A 109 5.39 20.27 3.94
N TYR A 110 6.34 19.75 4.72
CA TYR A 110 7.70 20.28 4.82
C TYR A 110 8.41 20.42 3.47
N THR A 111 8.24 19.46 2.57
CA THR A 111 8.90 19.44 1.26
C THR A 111 8.31 20.44 0.26
N ARG A 112 7.15 21.03 0.56
CA ARG A 112 6.40 21.89 -0.38
C ARG A 112 6.77 23.37 -0.30
N GLY A 113 7.44 23.81 0.77
CA GLY A 113 7.82 25.23 0.95
C GLY A 113 6.63 26.18 1.01
N LEU A 114 5.50 25.76 1.56
CA LEU A 114 4.26 26.53 1.62
C LEU A 114 4.36 27.74 2.58
N SER A 115 3.69 28.83 2.26
CA SER A 115 3.44 29.92 3.20
C SER A 115 2.51 29.47 4.33
N ARG A 116 2.49 30.21 5.45
CA ARG A 116 1.60 29.89 6.59
C ARG A 116 0.12 29.85 6.20
N GLY A 117 -0.33 30.75 5.31
CA GLY A 117 -1.71 30.75 4.82
C GLY A 117 -2.03 29.50 4.02
N GLN A 118 -1.19 29.18 3.02
CA GLN A 118 -1.35 27.96 2.21
C GLN A 118 -1.33 26.70 3.05
N THR A 119 -0.41 26.61 4.04
CA THR A 119 -0.35 25.46 4.94
C THR A 119 -1.64 25.28 5.72
N ARG A 120 -2.23 26.39 6.22
CA ARG A 120 -3.51 26.33 6.93
C ARG A 120 -4.66 25.88 6.03
N ASP A 121 -4.70 26.39 4.78
CA ASP A 121 -5.75 26.02 3.84
C ASP A 121 -5.67 24.54 3.46
N GLU A 122 -4.46 24.01 3.26
CA GLU A 122 -4.25 22.57 3.02
C GLU A 122 -4.64 21.74 4.26
N LEU A 123 -4.32 22.21 5.47
CA LEU A 123 -4.70 21.53 6.71
C LEU A 123 -6.22 21.45 6.89
N GLU A 124 -6.96 22.52 6.56
CA GLU A 124 -8.43 22.51 6.63
C GLU A 124 -9.02 21.49 5.63
N LYS A 125 -8.45 21.34 4.42
CA LYS A 125 -8.86 20.29 3.49
C LYS A 125 -8.64 18.88 4.06
N ILE A 126 -7.51 18.65 4.75
CA ILE A 126 -7.29 17.37 5.43
C ILE A 126 -8.37 17.13 6.49
N TYR A 127 -8.78 18.14 7.24
CA TYR A 127 -9.84 18.02 8.23
C TYR A 127 -11.23 17.77 7.62
N GLU A 128 -11.48 18.13 6.36
CA GLU A 128 -12.70 17.74 5.65
C GLU A 128 -12.76 16.24 5.38
N TYR A 129 -11.61 15.60 5.02
CA TYR A 129 -11.52 14.15 4.85
C TYR A 129 -11.49 13.40 6.19
N PHE A 130 -10.90 14.01 7.22
CA PHE A 130 -10.67 13.41 8.53
C PHE A 130 -11.25 14.27 9.67
N PRO A 131 -12.60 14.40 9.81
CA PRO A 131 -13.21 15.27 10.81
C PRO A 131 -12.82 14.93 12.26
N ARG A 132 -12.54 13.65 12.54
CA ARG A 132 -12.05 13.20 13.85
C ARG A 132 -10.71 13.83 14.20
N LEU A 133 -9.81 14.01 13.23
CA LEU A 133 -8.51 14.64 13.46
C LEU A 133 -8.67 16.13 13.83
N LYS A 134 -9.65 16.83 13.24
CA LYS A 134 -9.96 18.23 13.60
C LYS A 134 -10.33 18.35 15.05
N THR A 135 -11.18 17.46 15.54
CA THR A 135 -11.62 17.43 16.96
C THR A 135 -10.44 17.16 17.90
N ARG A 136 -9.50 16.30 17.47
CA ARG A 136 -8.33 15.88 18.25
C ARG A 136 -7.05 16.63 17.92
N ARG A 137 -7.11 17.71 17.13
CA ARG A 137 -5.93 18.38 16.56
C ARG A 137 -4.86 18.76 17.59
N LYS A 138 -5.27 19.12 18.82
CA LYS A 138 -4.36 19.51 19.92
C LYS A 138 -3.94 18.34 20.81
N SER A 139 -4.49 17.14 20.60
CA SER A 139 -4.10 15.95 21.36
C SER A 139 -2.77 15.43 20.82
N GLN A 140 -1.88 14.97 21.69
CA GLN A 140 -0.68 14.26 21.29
C GLN A 140 -1.06 12.94 20.62
N ALA A 141 -0.41 12.63 19.47
CA ALA A 141 -0.74 11.47 18.67
C ALA A 141 -0.60 10.15 19.44
N GLY A 142 0.36 10.06 20.37
CA GLY A 142 0.57 8.88 21.20
C GLY A 142 -0.60 8.52 22.11
N TYR A 143 -1.47 9.48 22.42
CA TYR A 143 -2.66 9.29 23.27
C TYR A 143 -3.96 9.19 22.48
N THR A 144 -3.91 9.09 21.17
CA THR A 144 -5.10 8.92 20.32
C THR A 144 -5.32 7.43 20.00
N SER A 145 -6.54 7.09 19.56
CA SER A 145 -6.87 5.72 19.17
C SER A 145 -6.05 5.28 17.95
N GLY A 146 -5.91 3.96 17.78
CA GLY A 146 -5.20 3.40 16.62
C GLY A 146 -5.77 3.85 15.26
N GLY A 147 -7.09 4.01 15.17
CA GLY A 147 -7.74 4.56 13.99
C GLY A 147 -7.40 6.02 13.73
N GLU A 148 -7.39 6.85 14.77
CA GLU A 148 -6.99 8.26 14.66
C GLU A 148 -5.51 8.39 14.27
N GLN A 149 -4.64 7.52 14.77
CA GLN A 149 -3.23 7.46 14.37
C GLN A 149 -3.08 7.06 12.89
N GLN A 150 -3.85 6.08 12.43
CA GLN A 150 -3.84 5.67 11.02
C GLN A 150 -4.35 6.79 10.11
N MET A 151 -5.44 7.43 10.47
CA MET A 151 -5.95 8.61 9.77
C MET A 151 -4.93 9.75 9.75
N CYS A 152 -4.22 9.98 10.87
CA CYS A 152 -3.16 10.97 10.96
C CYS A 152 -1.99 10.65 10.03
N ALA A 153 -1.57 9.40 9.93
CA ALA A 153 -0.50 8.97 9.02
C ALA A 153 -0.89 9.18 7.54
N ILE A 154 -2.12 8.84 7.16
CA ILE A 154 -2.64 9.08 5.80
C ILE A 154 -2.80 10.58 5.54
N GLY A 155 -3.37 11.34 6.47
CA GLY A 155 -3.52 12.79 6.37
C GLY A 155 -2.17 13.50 6.23
N ARG A 156 -1.15 13.06 6.97
CA ARG A 156 0.23 13.54 6.84
C ARG A 156 0.79 13.28 5.43
N ALA A 157 0.54 12.09 4.87
CA ALA A 157 0.94 11.79 3.50
C ALA A 157 0.24 12.73 2.50
N MET A 158 -1.05 13.01 2.69
CA MET A 158 -1.83 13.93 1.84
C MET A 158 -1.33 15.38 1.90
N MET A 159 -0.79 15.84 3.03
CA MET A 159 -0.18 17.17 3.16
C MET A 159 1.00 17.38 2.20
N ALA A 160 1.67 16.30 1.76
CA ALA A 160 2.72 16.36 0.74
C ALA A 160 2.17 16.55 -0.69
N LYS A 161 0.84 16.51 -0.90
CA LYS A 161 0.15 16.56 -2.19
C LYS A 161 0.63 15.45 -3.14
N PRO A 162 0.47 14.17 -2.76
CA PRO A 162 0.98 13.04 -3.51
C PRO A 162 0.19 12.83 -4.81
N ALA A 163 0.87 12.31 -5.84
CA ALA A 163 0.21 11.69 -6.98
C ALA A 163 -0.04 10.19 -6.73
N MET A 164 0.76 9.59 -5.84
CA MET A 164 0.67 8.19 -5.47
C MET A 164 0.96 7.98 -3.99
N ILE A 165 0.14 7.15 -3.35
CA ILE A 165 0.37 6.70 -1.97
C ILE A 165 0.53 5.18 -1.95
N LEU A 166 1.60 4.72 -1.30
CA LEU A 166 1.85 3.33 -0.96
C LEU A 166 1.34 3.12 0.47
N LEU A 167 0.28 2.31 0.66
CA LEU A 167 -0.28 2.00 1.98
C LEU A 167 0.10 0.59 2.39
N ASP A 168 0.79 0.47 3.52
CA ASP A 168 1.23 -0.82 4.06
C ASP A 168 0.35 -1.22 5.24
N GLU A 169 -0.48 -2.24 5.03
CA GLU A 169 -1.43 -2.83 5.99
C GLU A 169 -2.26 -1.80 6.80
N PRO A 170 -2.98 -0.89 6.12
CA PRO A 170 -3.73 0.17 6.80
C PRO A 170 -4.85 -0.34 7.72
N SER A 171 -5.30 -1.58 7.54
CA SER A 171 -6.36 -2.20 8.34
C SER A 171 -5.88 -2.90 9.61
N MET A 172 -4.55 -3.14 9.75
CA MET A 172 -4.01 -4.01 10.78
C MET A 172 -4.29 -3.50 12.21
N GLY A 173 -4.87 -4.37 13.05
CA GLY A 173 -5.14 -4.09 14.45
C GLY A 173 -6.20 -3.00 14.69
N LEU A 174 -7.08 -2.77 13.73
CA LEU A 174 -8.20 -1.85 13.81
C LEU A 174 -9.55 -2.56 13.90
N ALA A 175 -10.51 -1.93 14.56
CA ALA A 175 -11.88 -2.41 14.59
C ALA A 175 -12.51 -2.35 13.17
N PRO A 176 -13.39 -3.30 12.79
CA PRO A 176 -13.95 -3.37 11.44
C PRO A 176 -14.58 -2.06 10.94
N GLN A 177 -15.31 -1.34 11.79
CA GLN A 177 -15.93 -0.07 11.45
C GLN A 177 -14.90 1.03 11.10
N ILE A 178 -13.76 1.03 11.80
CA ILE A 178 -12.66 1.98 11.52
C ILE A 178 -11.95 1.61 10.23
N VAL A 179 -11.80 0.33 9.94
CA VAL A 179 -11.26 -0.15 8.67
C VAL A 179 -12.13 0.33 7.51
N GLU A 180 -13.44 0.14 7.58
CA GLU A 180 -14.36 0.63 6.55
C GLU A 180 -14.26 2.16 6.38
N GLU A 181 -14.26 2.91 7.48
CA GLU A 181 -14.10 4.38 7.45
C GLU A 181 -12.80 4.81 6.74
N ILE A 182 -11.68 4.16 7.02
CA ILE A 182 -10.37 4.46 6.39
C ILE A 182 -10.42 4.15 4.89
N PHE A 183 -10.98 3.02 4.48
CA PHE A 183 -11.04 2.67 3.07
C PHE A 183 -12.02 3.55 2.28
N GLU A 184 -13.13 3.98 2.89
CA GLU A 184 -14.03 4.99 2.28
C GLU A 184 -13.30 6.32 2.08
N ILE A 185 -12.47 6.74 3.05
CA ILE A 185 -11.64 7.94 2.90
C ILE A 185 -10.63 7.75 1.77
N VAL A 186 -9.93 6.61 1.69
CA VAL A 186 -8.99 6.30 0.60
C VAL A 186 -9.68 6.38 -0.76
N ARG A 187 -10.89 5.82 -0.89
CA ARG A 187 -11.70 5.91 -2.11
C ARG A 187 -12.11 7.35 -2.42
N GLY A 188 -12.47 8.12 -1.39
CA GLY A 188 -12.78 9.54 -1.51
C GLY A 188 -11.59 10.37 -2.00
N LEU A 189 -10.39 10.12 -1.47
CA LEU A 189 -9.15 10.75 -1.90
C LEU A 189 -8.78 10.37 -3.34
N ASN A 190 -8.94 9.10 -3.70
CA ASN A 190 -8.73 8.65 -5.08
C ASN A 190 -9.66 9.37 -6.06
N SER A 191 -10.96 9.39 -5.77
CA SER A 191 -11.98 9.92 -6.69
C SER A 191 -11.97 11.46 -6.81
N ARG A 192 -11.64 12.18 -5.73
CA ARG A 192 -11.70 13.66 -5.69
C ARG A 192 -10.36 14.32 -5.99
N GLU A 193 -9.27 13.74 -5.50
CA GLU A 193 -7.92 14.28 -5.64
C GLU A 193 -7.11 13.59 -6.74
N ASN A 194 -7.68 12.56 -7.39
CA ASN A 194 -7.01 11.71 -8.40
C ASN A 194 -5.70 11.07 -7.91
N VAL A 195 -5.60 10.80 -6.61
CA VAL A 195 -4.44 10.11 -6.03
C VAL A 195 -4.51 8.63 -6.37
N SER A 196 -3.42 8.08 -6.89
CA SER A 196 -3.28 6.64 -7.12
C SER A 196 -2.85 5.93 -5.84
N PHE A 197 -3.31 4.70 -5.63
CA PHE A 197 -2.95 3.92 -4.44
C PHE A 197 -2.41 2.55 -4.82
N LEU A 198 -1.35 2.13 -4.13
CA LEU A 198 -0.94 0.73 -4.04
C LEU A 198 -1.14 0.29 -2.59
N LEU A 199 -2.13 -0.58 -2.37
CA LEU A 199 -2.52 -1.09 -1.06
C LEU A 199 -1.89 -2.45 -0.82
N ALA A 200 -0.94 -2.58 0.09
CA ALA A 200 -0.49 -3.88 0.57
C ALA A 200 -1.39 -4.32 1.74
N GLU A 201 -2.13 -5.42 1.58
CA GLU A 201 -3.10 -5.89 2.57
C GLU A 201 -3.09 -7.40 2.71
N GLN A 202 -3.29 -7.85 3.95
CA GLN A 202 -3.59 -9.24 4.23
C GLN A 202 -5.11 -9.51 4.13
N ASN A 203 -5.94 -8.55 4.50
CA ASN A 203 -7.40 -8.67 4.41
C ASN A 203 -7.88 -8.49 2.97
N THR A 204 -7.81 -9.58 2.22
CA THR A 204 -8.16 -9.63 0.80
C THR A 204 -9.60 -9.17 0.51
N MET A 205 -10.56 -9.52 1.40
CA MET A 205 -11.98 -9.14 1.25
C MET A 205 -12.15 -7.63 1.25
N VAL A 206 -11.54 -6.97 2.23
CA VAL A 206 -11.63 -5.51 2.36
C VAL A 206 -10.93 -4.84 1.20
N ALA A 207 -9.68 -5.22 0.91
CA ALA A 207 -8.91 -4.60 -0.15
C ALA A 207 -9.59 -4.69 -1.53
N LEU A 208 -10.10 -5.87 -1.91
CA LEU A 208 -10.76 -6.08 -3.20
C LEU A 208 -12.13 -5.36 -3.33
N ARG A 209 -12.75 -4.94 -2.22
CA ARG A 209 -13.98 -4.13 -2.26
C ARG A 209 -13.71 -2.72 -2.80
N TYR A 210 -12.52 -2.17 -2.52
CA TYR A 210 -12.15 -0.79 -2.82
C TYR A 210 -11.16 -0.65 -3.98
N ALA A 211 -10.45 -1.73 -4.33
CA ALA A 211 -9.49 -1.73 -5.43
C ALA A 211 -10.15 -1.86 -6.80
N ASP A 212 -9.49 -1.34 -7.83
CA ASP A 212 -9.81 -1.57 -9.24
C ASP A 212 -9.16 -2.85 -9.76
N TYR A 213 -7.95 -3.15 -9.30
CA TYR A 213 -7.13 -4.29 -9.73
C TYR A 213 -6.38 -4.90 -8.56
N GLY A 214 -6.02 -6.17 -8.63
CA GLY A 214 -5.29 -6.86 -7.57
C GLY A 214 -4.19 -7.77 -8.08
N TYR A 215 -3.11 -7.84 -7.30
CA TYR A 215 -2.02 -8.80 -7.44
C TYR A 215 -1.96 -9.66 -6.18
N ILE A 216 -1.91 -10.97 -6.34
CA ILE A 216 -1.75 -11.91 -5.23
C ILE A 216 -0.30 -12.34 -5.18
N LEU A 217 0.35 -12.04 -4.05
CA LEU A 217 1.76 -12.30 -3.80
C LEU A 217 1.90 -13.52 -2.86
N GLU A 218 2.70 -14.49 -3.25
CA GLU A 218 3.04 -15.65 -2.44
C GLU A 218 4.54 -15.95 -2.57
N ASN A 219 5.23 -16.07 -1.42
CA ASN A 219 6.65 -16.43 -1.35
C ASN A 219 7.56 -15.57 -2.28
N GLY A 220 7.25 -14.27 -2.38
CA GLY A 220 8.01 -13.30 -3.19
C GLY A 220 7.72 -13.38 -4.69
N ARG A 221 6.58 -13.95 -5.11
CA ARG A 221 6.14 -14.01 -6.51
C ARG A 221 4.70 -13.62 -6.66
N VAL A 222 4.35 -12.92 -7.73
CA VAL A 222 2.96 -12.75 -8.13
C VAL A 222 2.47 -14.10 -8.69
N VAL A 223 1.45 -14.67 -8.05
CA VAL A 223 0.87 -15.97 -8.44
C VAL A 223 -0.42 -15.80 -9.22
N MET A 224 -1.13 -14.71 -9.01
CA MET A 224 -2.36 -14.38 -9.71
C MET A 224 -2.52 -12.85 -9.77
N ASP A 225 -3.13 -12.35 -10.82
CA ASP A 225 -3.52 -10.94 -10.95
C ASP A 225 -4.80 -10.82 -11.78
N GLY A 226 -5.54 -9.73 -11.60
CA GLY A 226 -6.77 -9.46 -12.34
C GLY A 226 -7.58 -8.31 -11.78
N ASP A 227 -8.67 -8.00 -12.46
CA ASP A 227 -9.66 -7.05 -11.98
C ASP A 227 -10.19 -7.48 -10.61
N ALA A 228 -10.38 -6.53 -9.71
CA ALA A 228 -10.78 -6.81 -8.33
C ALA A 228 -12.10 -7.61 -8.24
N GLU A 229 -13.07 -7.35 -9.14
CA GLU A 229 -14.32 -8.10 -9.23
C GLU A 229 -14.07 -9.56 -9.61
N SER A 230 -13.21 -9.81 -10.62
CA SER A 230 -12.83 -11.15 -11.06
C SER A 230 -12.11 -11.93 -9.97
N LEU A 231 -11.20 -11.28 -9.22
CA LEU A 231 -10.52 -11.91 -8.10
C LEU A 231 -11.47 -12.21 -6.95
N ARG A 232 -12.41 -11.32 -6.65
CA ARG A 232 -13.40 -11.50 -5.58
C ARG A 232 -14.35 -12.68 -5.81
N THR A 233 -14.64 -12.98 -7.09
CA THR A 233 -15.53 -14.09 -7.48
C THR A 233 -14.80 -15.40 -7.70
N ASN A 234 -13.47 -15.38 -7.84
CA ASN A 234 -12.64 -16.56 -8.09
C ASN A 234 -12.67 -17.53 -6.90
N GLU A 235 -12.95 -18.82 -7.19
CA GLU A 235 -13.08 -19.85 -6.16
C GLU A 235 -11.77 -20.12 -5.42
N ASP A 236 -10.64 -20.15 -6.13
CA ASP A 236 -9.31 -20.35 -5.54
C ASP A 236 -8.96 -19.20 -4.58
N VAL A 237 -9.30 -17.95 -4.96
CA VAL A 237 -9.10 -16.79 -4.09
C VAL A 237 -9.99 -16.89 -2.84
N LYS A 238 -11.24 -17.32 -2.99
CA LYS A 238 -12.16 -17.53 -1.88
C LYS A 238 -11.64 -18.59 -0.91
N GLU A 239 -11.21 -19.72 -1.42
CA GLU A 239 -10.72 -20.84 -0.60
C GLU A 239 -9.45 -20.44 0.18
N PHE A 240 -8.43 -19.88 -0.51
CA PHE A 240 -7.11 -19.67 0.07
C PHE A 240 -6.96 -18.36 0.85
N TYR A 241 -7.66 -17.30 0.42
CA TYR A 241 -7.44 -15.94 0.96
C TYR A 241 -8.68 -15.33 1.64
N LEU A 242 -9.89 -15.81 1.34
CA LEU A 242 -11.11 -15.31 1.93
C LEU A 242 -11.60 -16.18 3.10
N GLY A 243 -10.98 -17.34 3.34
CA GLY A 243 -11.33 -18.23 4.45
C GLY A 243 -12.73 -18.85 4.33
N VAL A 244 -13.33 -18.80 3.15
CA VAL A 244 -14.58 -19.48 2.85
C VAL A 244 -14.21 -20.91 2.47
N ALA A 245 -13.98 -21.76 3.49
CA ALA A 245 -13.85 -23.20 3.25
C ALA A 245 -15.14 -23.70 2.59
N ALA A 246 -15.03 -24.27 1.39
CA ALA A 246 -16.02 -25.23 0.96
C ALA A 246 -16.12 -26.27 2.08
N ASN A 247 -17.36 -26.55 2.56
CA ASN A 247 -17.65 -27.52 3.59
C ASN A 247 -17.14 -28.91 3.16
N ASP A 248 -15.89 -29.22 3.47
CA ASP A 248 -15.38 -30.59 3.49
C ASP A 248 -14.39 -30.69 4.65
N ALA A 249 -14.85 -31.45 5.66
CA ALA A 249 -14.07 -31.87 6.81
C ALA A 249 -12.95 -32.79 6.30
N ASP A 250 -11.71 -32.29 6.27
CA ASP A 250 -10.54 -33.10 6.60
C ASP A 250 -9.23 -32.30 6.44
N GLY A 251 -8.55 -32.13 7.57
CA GLY A 251 -7.12 -32.06 7.66
C GLY A 251 -6.47 -30.66 7.79
N PRO A 252 -5.44 -30.57 8.67
CA PRO A 252 -4.74 -29.33 8.96
C PRO A 252 -3.62 -29.10 7.95
N GLY A 253 -3.64 -27.97 7.27
CA GLY A 253 -2.52 -27.52 6.48
C GLY A 253 -2.97 -26.56 5.38
N ARG A 254 -2.64 -25.27 5.48
CA ARG A 254 -2.76 -24.33 4.36
C ARG A 254 -1.99 -24.89 3.17
N LYS A 255 -2.72 -25.38 2.15
CA LYS A 255 -2.10 -25.79 0.89
C LYS A 255 -1.58 -24.57 0.17
N SER A 256 -0.36 -24.61 -0.34
CA SER A 256 0.17 -23.55 -1.21
C SER A 256 -0.54 -23.60 -2.57
N PHE A 257 -0.73 -22.44 -3.21
CA PHE A 257 -1.22 -22.36 -4.60
C PHE A 257 -0.42 -23.23 -5.58
N ARG A 258 0.83 -23.56 -5.26
CA ARG A 258 1.67 -24.45 -6.05
C ARG A 258 1.23 -25.90 -6.04
N ASP A 259 0.49 -26.31 -5.01
CA ASP A 259 0.11 -27.71 -4.80
C ASP A 259 -1.23 -28.04 -5.48
N VAL A 260 -1.95 -27.03 -5.97
CA VAL A 260 -3.21 -27.19 -6.68
C VAL A 260 -2.93 -27.49 -8.14
N LYS A 261 -3.10 -28.75 -8.55
CA LYS A 261 -2.81 -29.25 -9.93
C LYS A 261 -3.63 -28.62 -11.06
N SER A 262 -4.61 -27.78 -10.78
CA SER A 262 -5.49 -27.16 -11.79
C SER A 262 -5.01 -25.82 -12.33
N TYR A 263 -3.96 -25.22 -11.75
CA TYR A 263 -3.50 -23.90 -12.16
C TYR A 263 -2.68 -23.98 -13.45
N ARG A 264 -3.33 -23.75 -14.60
CA ARG A 264 -2.64 -23.52 -15.86
C ARG A 264 -2.06 -22.10 -15.86
N ARG A 265 -0.73 -21.95 -15.68
CA ARG A 265 0.02 -20.73 -15.98
C ARG A 265 -0.32 -20.26 -17.39
N ARG A 266 -1.08 -19.15 -17.50
CA ARG A 266 -1.08 -18.38 -18.73
C ARG A 266 0.28 -17.68 -18.82
N LYS A 267 1.19 -18.27 -19.59
CA LYS A 267 2.40 -17.58 -20.04
C LYS A 267 1.95 -16.41 -20.92
N ARG A 268 1.95 -15.18 -20.41
CA ARG A 268 2.04 -14.02 -21.28
C ARG A 268 3.50 -13.95 -21.74
N TRP A 269 3.75 -14.47 -22.92
CA TRP A 269 4.96 -14.18 -23.66
C TRP A 269 4.72 -12.90 -24.44
N LEU A 270 5.70 -12.01 -24.32
CA LEU A 270 6.07 -10.91 -25.17
C LEU A 270 5.57 -11.04 -26.61
N ALA A 271 4.85 -10.03 -27.08
CA ALA A 271 4.90 -9.53 -28.44
C ALA A 271 5.24 -8.05 -28.37
#